data_8a78f870b5c630eff62b80c7b22890f7
#
_entry.id   8a78f870b5c630eff62b80c7b22890f7
#
_cell.length_a   1.000
_cell.length_b   1.000
_cell.length_c   1.000
_cell.angle_alpha   90.00
_cell.angle_beta   90.00
_cell.angle_gamma   90.00
#
_symmetry.space_group_name_H-M   'P 1'
#
loop_
_entity.id
_entity.type
_entity.pdbx_description
1 polymer ?
#
loop_
_entity_poly.entity_id
_entity_poly.type
_entity_poly.pdbx_seq_one_letter_code
_entity_poly.pdbx_strand_id
1 'polypeptide(L)'
;TVVTSTEWNTTDCDGDGLSNEEEIGFNPTQPQDNDKNGVADYLEVTHYSDKPGELEVYNSVSPNGDGDNDIFVIRNIENYPNNTVSIYNRWGVLVFEVDGYGQNDKVFRGVSEGRVTVQKSEELPEGTYFYILRYANTSGEEKQRSGYLYIKR
;
A
#
# COMPACT_ATOMS: atom_id res chain seq x y z
N THR A 1 4.42 40.73 3.12
CA THR A 1 5.74 40.15 3.40
C THR A 1 6.15 39.34 2.18
N VAL A 2 7.26 39.69 1.56
CA VAL A 2 7.79 38.91 0.45
C VAL A 2 8.48 37.70 1.06
N VAL A 3 7.92 36.53 0.86
CA VAL A 3 8.56 35.27 1.23
C VAL A 3 9.77 35.08 0.33
N THR A 4 10.95 34.91 0.91
CA THR A 4 12.16 34.62 0.12
C THR A 4 12.08 33.20 -0.46
N SER A 5 12.74 32.96 -1.59
CA SER A 5 12.76 31.63 -2.21
C SER A 5 13.22 30.52 -1.26
N THR A 6 14.11 30.84 -0.31
CA THR A 6 14.61 29.88 0.67
C THR A 6 13.58 29.56 1.76
N GLU A 7 12.80 30.58 2.20
CA GLU A 7 11.73 30.36 3.19
C GLU A 7 10.56 29.55 2.60
N TRP A 8 10.27 29.79 1.31
CA TRP A 8 9.24 29.04 0.62
C TRP A 8 9.62 27.56 0.43
N ASN A 9 10.85 27.29 0.07
CA ASN A 9 11.35 25.92 -0.14
C ASN A 9 11.28 25.06 1.14
N THR A 10 11.51 25.66 2.31
CA THR A 10 11.50 24.94 3.59
C THR A 10 10.13 24.93 4.27
N THR A 11 9.14 25.57 3.66
CA THR A 11 7.77 25.58 4.16
C THR A 11 7.04 24.32 3.69
N ASP A 12 6.25 23.76 4.55
CA ASP A 12 5.30 22.69 4.30
C ASP A 12 3.92 23.35 4.15
N CYS A 13 3.42 23.48 2.91
CA CYS A 13 2.21 24.24 2.63
C CYS A 13 0.92 23.51 2.93
N ASP A 14 0.92 22.19 2.85
CA ASP A 14 -0.25 21.34 3.06
C ASP A 14 -0.23 20.63 4.41
N GLY A 15 0.92 20.61 5.08
CA GLY A 15 1.08 20.07 6.42
C GLY A 15 1.23 18.55 6.48
N ASP A 16 1.66 17.93 5.39
CA ASP A 16 1.86 16.49 5.29
C ASP A 16 3.20 16.01 5.88
N GLY A 17 4.11 16.94 6.17
CA GLY A 17 5.43 16.68 6.77
C GLY A 17 6.58 16.68 5.77
N LEU A 18 6.34 16.96 4.50
CA LEU A 18 7.34 17.22 3.49
C LEU A 18 7.47 18.74 3.24
N SER A 19 8.64 19.19 2.83
CA SER A 19 8.80 20.58 2.43
C SER A 19 8.46 20.77 0.96
N ASN A 20 8.02 21.98 0.58
CA ASN A 20 7.72 22.31 -0.80
C ASN A 20 8.90 22.00 -1.77
N GLU A 21 10.14 22.08 -1.29
CA GLU A 21 11.33 21.74 -2.09
C GLU A 21 11.40 20.24 -2.38
N GLU A 22 11.02 19.41 -1.41
CA GLU A 22 11.03 17.95 -1.56
C GLU A 22 9.92 17.49 -2.50
N GLU A 23 8.77 18.17 -2.51
CA GLU A 23 7.60 17.83 -3.30
C GLU A 23 7.66 18.37 -4.73
N ILE A 24 8.25 19.55 -4.95
CA ILE A 24 8.40 20.13 -6.30
C ILE A 24 9.45 19.40 -7.13
N GLY A 25 10.45 18.79 -6.47
CA GLY A 25 11.56 18.16 -7.15
C GLY A 25 12.47 19.15 -7.86
N PHE A 26 13.19 18.68 -8.86
CA PHE A 26 14.23 19.47 -9.56
C PHE A 26 13.73 20.52 -10.56
N ASN A 27 12.44 20.56 -10.86
CA ASN A 27 11.91 21.48 -11.87
C ASN A 27 10.70 22.27 -11.34
N PRO A 28 10.91 23.50 -10.87
CA PRO A 28 9.83 24.32 -10.31
C PRO A 28 8.80 24.79 -11.34
N THR A 29 9.05 24.60 -12.63
CA THR A 29 8.09 24.92 -13.69
C THR A 29 7.15 23.77 -14.04
N GLN A 30 7.46 22.57 -13.53
CA GLN A 30 6.64 21.38 -13.64
C GLN A 30 6.67 20.65 -12.29
N PRO A 31 5.85 21.10 -11.32
CA PRO A 31 5.76 20.44 -10.02
C PRO A 31 5.36 18.97 -10.16
N GLN A 32 5.81 18.16 -9.24
CA GLN A 32 5.43 16.75 -9.21
C GLN A 32 3.93 16.62 -8.93
N ASP A 33 3.32 15.68 -9.61
CA ASP A 33 1.95 15.21 -9.45
C ASP A 33 2.03 13.68 -9.61
N ASN A 34 2.29 13.01 -8.50
CA ASN A 34 2.61 11.59 -8.49
C ASN A 34 1.40 10.69 -8.75
N ASP A 35 0.22 11.13 -8.33
CA ASP A 35 -1.03 10.39 -8.56
C ASP A 35 -1.72 10.78 -9.87
N LYS A 36 -1.23 11.85 -10.54
CA LYS A 36 -1.71 12.35 -11.83
C LYS A 36 -3.18 12.81 -11.82
N ASN A 37 -3.63 13.38 -10.72
CA ASN A 37 -4.98 13.92 -10.59
C ASN A 37 -5.12 15.35 -11.11
N GLY A 38 -4.00 16.02 -11.46
CA GLY A 38 -3.94 17.38 -11.97
C GLY A 38 -3.73 18.44 -10.89
N VAL A 39 -3.52 18.02 -9.65
CA VAL A 39 -3.10 18.88 -8.54
C VAL A 39 -1.67 18.52 -8.20
N ALA A 40 -0.82 19.52 -8.01
CA ALA A 40 0.58 19.27 -7.68
C ALA A 40 0.72 18.80 -6.21
N ASP A 41 1.62 17.86 -5.96
CA ASP A 41 1.82 17.21 -4.66
C ASP A 41 1.94 18.22 -3.50
N TYR A 42 2.62 19.34 -3.70
CA TYR A 42 2.80 20.39 -2.67
C TYR A 42 1.50 21.15 -2.29
N LEU A 43 0.39 20.90 -2.99
CA LEU A 43 -0.93 21.48 -2.72
C LEU A 43 -1.92 20.47 -2.16
N GLU A 44 -1.52 19.23 -2.01
CA GLU A 44 -2.38 18.15 -1.59
C GLU A 44 -2.13 17.73 -0.15
N VAL A 45 -3.13 17.94 0.70
CA VAL A 45 -3.18 17.31 2.03
C VAL A 45 -3.53 15.84 1.85
N THR A 46 -2.67 15.10 1.22
CA THR A 46 -2.86 13.66 1.09
C THR A 46 -2.08 12.93 2.16
N HIS A 47 -2.74 12.00 2.83
CA HIS A 47 -2.09 11.02 3.69
C HIS A 47 -1.33 9.98 2.85
N TYR A 48 -0.92 10.37 1.67
CA TYR A 48 0.01 9.61 0.86
C TYR A 48 1.39 9.82 1.44
N SER A 49 2.02 8.77 1.88
CA SER A 49 3.47 8.79 2.01
C SER A 49 4.03 8.94 0.58
N ASP A 50 4.19 10.18 0.12
CA ASP A 50 4.73 10.52 -1.21
C ASP A 50 6.22 10.17 -1.34
N LYS A 51 6.69 9.29 -0.47
CA LYS A 51 8.00 8.66 -0.62
C LYS A 51 7.90 7.58 -1.70
N PRO A 52 8.41 7.84 -2.90
CA PRO A 52 8.37 6.86 -3.97
C PRO A 52 8.93 5.52 -3.49
N GLY A 53 8.09 4.50 -3.49
CA GLY A 53 8.50 3.16 -3.14
C GLY A 53 8.22 2.70 -1.71
N GLU A 54 7.62 3.51 -0.84
CA GLU A 54 7.17 3.01 0.46
C GLU A 54 5.91 2.15 0.32
N LEU A 55 5.92 1.01 1.02
CA LEU A 55 4.78 0.09 1.04
C LEU A 55 3.62 0.66 1.86
N GLU A 56 2.47 0.76 1.26
CA GLU A 56 1.22 1.12 1.92
C GLU A 56 0.23 -0.04 1.89
N VAL A 57 -0.31 -0.39 3.05
CA VAL A 57 -1.24 -1.52 3.20
C VAL A 57 -2.63 -1.03 3.53
N TYR A 58 -3.60 -1.40 2.70
CA TYR A 58 -5.02 -1.09 2.94
C TYR A 58 -5.67 -2.20 3.76
N ASN A 59 -6.36 -1.82 4.83
CA ASN A 59 -6.89 -2.76 5.83
C ASN A 59 -8.31 -3.26 5.54
N SER A 60 -8.81 -3.07 4.32
CA SER A 60 -10.17 -3.47 3.95
C SER A 60 -10.19 -4.16 2.60
N VAL A 61 -10.95 -5.24 2.52
CA VAL A 61 -11.24 -5.97 1.28
C VAL A 61 -12.74 -6.14 1.16
N SER A 62 -13.30 -5.74 0.02
CA SER A 62 -14.74 -5.83 -0.27
C SER A 62 -14.95 -6.56 -1.60
N PRO A 63 -14.82 -7.89 -1.63
CA PRO A 63 -14.84 -8.67 -2.87
C PRO A 63 -16.27 -8.87 -3.42
N ASN A 64 -16.88 -7.78 -3.84
CA ASN A 64 -18.25 -7.74 -4.38
C ASN A 64 -18.30 -7.55 -5.89
N GLY A 65 -17.14 -7.33 -6.54
CA GLY A 65 -17.04 -7.17 -7.99
C GLY A 65 -17.41 -5.77 -8.50
N ASP A 66 -17.46 -4.76 -7.63
CA ASP A 66 -17.75 -3.37 -8.04
C ASP A 66 -16.51 -2.61 -8.53
N GLY A 67 -15.32 -3.19 -8.38
CA GLY A 67 -14.05 -2.61 -8.76
C GLY A 67 -13.32 -1.86 -7.65
N ASP A 68 -13.99 -1.64 -6.50
CA ASP A 68 -13.42 -0.94 -5.37
C ASP A 68 -13.07 -1.92 -4.24
N ASN A 69 -11.78 -1.98 -3.88
CA ASN A 69 -11.28 -2.86 -2.82
C ASN A 69 -11.63 -4.36 -2.97
N ASP A 70 -11.87 -4.83 -4.18
CA ASP A 70 -12.13 -6.24 -4.47
C ASP A 70 -10.95 -7.15 -4.12
N ILE A 71 -9.77 -6.57 -3.98
CA ILE A 71 -8.54 -7.26 -3.60
C ILE A 71 -7.92 -6.63 -2.35
N PHE A 72 -7.05 -7.37 -1.68
CA PHE A 72 -6.19 -6.82 -0.63
C PHE A 72 -5.09 -5.97 -1.26
N VAL A 73 -5.25 -4.65 -1.20
CA VAL A 73 -4.35 -3.70 -1.86
C VAL A 73 -3.11 -3.46 -0.99
N ILE A 74 -1.95 -3.68 -1.59
CA ILE A 74 -0.65 -3.27 -1.05
C ILE A 74 0.02 -2.42 -2.13
N ARG A 75 0.03 -1.10 -1.94
CA ARG A 75 0.66 -0.18 -2.89
C ARG A 75 2.17 -0.31 -2.88
N ASN A 76 2.76 -0.09 -4.03
CA ASN A 76 4.21 -0.15 -4.28
C ASN A 76 4.82 -1.54 -4.02
N ILE A 77 4.00 -2.58 -3.90
CA ILE A 77 4.49 -3.97 -3.71
C ILE A 77 5.32 -4.44 -4.92
N GLU A 78 5.06 -3.89 -6.10
CA GLU A 78 5.80 -4.15 -7.33
C GLU A 78 7.28 -3.77 -7.24
N ASN A 79 7.63 -2.83 -6.35
CA ASN A 79 9.01 -2.45 -6.07
C ASN A 79 9.74 -3.48 -5.19
N TYR A 80 9.01 -4.44 -4.65
CA TYR A 80 9.51 -5.48 -3.75
C TYR A 80 9.13 -6.86 -4.27
N PRO A 81 9.71 -7.31 -5.40
CA PRO A 81 9.32 -8.57 -6.06
C PRO A 81 9.57 -9.80 -5.18
N ASN A 82 10.53 -9.72 -4.26
CA ASN A 82 10.80 -10.77 -3.28
C ASN A 82 9.96 -10.52 -2.03
N ASN A 83 8.70 -10.89 -2.09
CA ASN A 83 7.76 -10.75 -1.00
C ASN A 83 6.94 -12.01 -0.80
N THR A 84 6.42 -12.20 0.40
CA THR A 84 5.46 -13.24 0.76
C THR A 84 4.35 -12.62 1.60
N VAL A 85 3.11 -12.85 1.20
CA VAL A 85 1.92 -12.44 1.97
C VAL A 85 1.24 -13.68 2.52
N SER A 86 1.07 -13.71 3.84
CA SER A 86 0.33 -14.76 4.55
C SER A 86 -0.86 -14.12 5.28
N ILE A 87 -2.04 -14.71 5.17
CA ILE A 87 -3.26 -14.23 5.83
C ILE A 87 -3.82 -15.33 6.71
N TYR A 88 -4.20 -14.95 7.92
CA TYR A 88 -4.71 -15.85 8.98
C TYR A 88 -6.09 -15.40 9.43
N ASN A 89 -6.93 -16.36 9.77
CA ASN A 89 -8.19 -16.05 10.42
C ASN A 89 -7.98 -15.67 11.92
N ARG A 90 -9.04 -15.29 12.60
CA ARG A 90 -9.00 -14.89 14.02
C ARG A 90 -8.52 -15.99 14.98
N TRP A 91 -8.50 -17.26 14.54
CA TRP A 91 -7.97 -18.39 15.31
C TRP A 91 -6.50 -18.70 15.00
N GLY A 92 -5.86 -17.88 14.13
CA GLY A 92 -4.49 -18.09 13.72
C GLY A 92 -4.30 -19.18 12.68
N VAL A 93 -5.37 -19.59 12.00
CA VAL A 93 -5.30 -20.58 10.92
C VAL A 93 -4.96 -19.87 9.62
N LEU A 94 -3.96 -20.36 8.90
CA LEU A 94 -3.55 -19.85 7.60
C LEU A 94 -4.66 -20.10 6.58
N VAL A 95 -5.15 -19.03 5.96
CA VAL A 95 -6.21 -19.08 4.93
C VAL A 95 -5.72 -18.69 3.54
N PHE A 96 -4.59 -17.97 3.46
CA PHE A 96 -3.98 -17.58 2.20
C PHE A 96 -2.46 -17.40 2.38
N GLU A 97 -1.69 -17.87 1.41
CA GLU A 97 -0.25 -17.59 1.36
C GLU A 97 0.22 -17.61 -0.09
N VAL A 98 0.99 -16.58 -0.47
CA VAL A 98 1.58 -16.50 -1.79
C VAL A 98 2.92 -15.78 -1.77
N ASP A 99 3.86 -16.28 -2.57
CA ASP A 99 5.12 -15.61 -2.86
C ASP A 99 4.97 -14.74 -4.12
N GLY A 100 5.50 -13.52 -4.09
CA GLY A 100 5.40 -12.58 -5.20
C GLY A 100 4.01 -11.96 -5.32
N TYR A 101 3.45 -11.50 -4.20
CA TYR A 101 2.17 -10.80 -4.18
C TYR A 101 2.18 -9.59 -5.11
N GLY A 102 1.10 -9.37 -5.84
CA GLY A 102 0.99 -8.30 -6.84
C GLY A 102 1.56 -8.65 -8.21
N GLN A 103 2.23 -9.80 -8.37
CA GLN A 103 2.76 -10.27 -9.65
C GLN A 103 1.86 -11.35 -10.25
N ASN A 104 1.68 -11.32 -11.58
CA ASN A 104 0.94 -12.37 -12.31
C ASN A 104 -0.44 -12.69 -11.71
N ASP A 105 -1.17 -11.65 -11.31
CA ASP A 105 -2.50 -11.76 -10.69
C ASP A 105 -2.54 -12.50 -9.34
N LYS A 106 -1.41 -12.60 -8.67
CA LYS A 106 -1.29 -13.18 -7.33
C LYS A 106 -1.74 -12.17 -6.26
N VAL A 107 -3.03 -12.07 -6.06
CA VAL A 107 -3.66 -11.16 -5.11
C VAL A 107 -4.74 -11.87 -4.31
N PHE A 108 -4.99 -11.41 -3.10
CA PHE A 108 -6.03 -11.96 -2.23
C PHE A 108 -7.39 -11.32 -2.54
N ARG A 109 -8.40 -12.15 -2.78
CA ARG A 109 -9.78 -11.78 -3.13
C ARG A 109 -10.82 -12.25 -2.11
N GLY A 110 -10.43 -12.45 -0.86
CA GLY A 110 -11.32 -12.96 0.16
C GLY A 110 -11.68 -14.43 -0.01
N VAL A 111 -10.85 -15.19 -0.71
CA VAL A 111 -10.99 -16.62 -0.94
C VAL A 111 -9.83 -17.37 -0.29
N SER A 112 -10.11 -18.56 0.26
CA SER A 112 -9.08 -19.43 0.82
C SER A 112 -8.22 -20.02 -0.30
N GLU A 113 -7.00 -19.50 -0.45
CA GLU A 113 -6.01 -19.98 -1.40
C GLU A 113 -4.63 -20.07 -0.71
N GLY A 114 -4.00 -21.22 -0.74
CA GLY A 114 -2.68 -21.35 -0.15
C GLY A 114 -2.16 -22.78 -0.22
N ARG A 115 -0.86 -22.92 0.08
CA ARG A 115 -0.17 -24.23 0.04
C ARG A 115 -0.70 -25.23 1.05
N VAL A 116 -1.32 -24.76 2.14
CA VAL A 116 -1.76 -25.57 3.27
C VAL A 116 -3.13 -25.07 3.79
N THR A 117 -4.11 -24.91 2.90
CA THR A 117 -5.47 -24.58 3.33
C THR A 117 -6.35 -25.82 3.35
N VAL A 118 -7.23 -25.89 4.34
CA VAL A 118 -8.09 -27.05 4.56
C VAL A 118 -9.12 -27.23 3.43
N GLN A 119 -9.50 -26.11 2.79
CA GLN A 119 -10.37 -26.11 1.61
C GLN A 119 -9.92 -25.00 0.68
N LYS A 120 -9.56 -25.34 -0.56
CA LYS A 120 -9.17 -24.39 -1.60
C LYS A 120 -10.41 -23.76 -2.23
N SER A 121 -10.30 -22.46 -2.52
CA SER A 121 -11.32 -21.68 -3.24
C SER A 121 -12.64 -21.50 -2.49
N GLU A 122 -12.64 -21.62 -1.18
CA GLU A 122 -13.79 -21.28 -0.35
C GLU A 122 -13.81 -19.79 -0.04
N GLU A 123 -14.96 -19.17 -0.23
CA GLU A 123 -15.18 -17.78 0.17
C GLU A 123 -15.06 -17.63 1.69
N LEU A 124 -14.19 -16.72 2.11
CA LEU A 124 -13.99 -16.43 3.52
C LEU A 124 -15.11 -15.54 4.05
N PRO A 125 -15.66 -15.83 5.25
CA PRO A 125 -16.71 -15.01 5.85
C PRO A 125 -16.25 -13.60 6.16
N GLU A 126 -17.20 -12.68 6.26
CA GLU A 126 -16.95 -11.33 6.77
C GLU A 126 -16.32 -11.38 8.15
N GLY A 127 -15.39 -10.48 8.39
CA GLY A 127 -14.76 -10.36 9.69
C GLY A 127 -13.30 -9.90 9.62
N THR A 128 -12.66 -9.95 10.77
CA THR A 128 -11.27 -9.53 10.92
C THR A 128 -10.34 -10.70 10.69
N TYR A 129 -9.33 -10.46 9.88
CA TYR A 129 -8.22 -11.35 9.56
C TYR A 129 -6.91 -10.67 9.93
N PHE A 130 -5.83 -11.43 9.96
CA PHE A 130 -4.49 -10.90 10.20
C PHE A 130 -3.60 -11.21 9.03
N TYR A 131 -2.73 -10.28 8.65
CA TYR A 131 -1.74 -10.51 7.61
C TYR A 131 -0.32 -10.39 8.15
N ILE A 132 0.57 -11.13 7.52
CA ILE A 132 2.02 -10.98 7.65
C ILE A 132 2.58 -10.79 6.25
N LEU A 133 3.21 -9.65 6.03
CA LEU A 133 3.94 -9.32 4.80
C LEU A 133 5.43 -9.39 5.10
N ARG A 134 6.14 -10.29 4.43
CA ARG A 134 7.61 -10.35 4.42
C ARG A 134 8.10 -9.84 3.08
N TYR A 135 9.12 -9.03 3.07
CA TYR A 135 9.68 -8.48 1.84
C TYR A 135 11.15 -8.14 2.02
N ALA A 136 11.91 -8.17 0.92
CA ALA A 136 13.28 -7.68 0.88
C ALA A 136 13.30 -6.27 0.30
N ASN A 137 14.01 -5.35 0.98
CA ASN A 137 14.24 -4.01 0.45
C ASN A 137 15.29 -4.04 -0.69
N THR A 138 15.53 -2.88 -1.30
CA THR A 138 16.51 -2.74 -2.39
C THR A 138 17.95 -3.11 -1.99
N SER A 139 18.25 -3.09 -0.70
CA SER A 139 19.56 -3.50 -0.14
C SER A 139 19.63 -5.02 0.11
N GLY A 140 18.54 -5.78 -0.11
CA GLY A 140 18.45 -7.20 0.19
C GLY A 140 18.16 -7.50 1.67
N GLU A 141 17.85 -6.49 2.49
CA GLU A 141 17.46 -6.65 3.88
C GLU A 141 16.02 -7.14 3.98
N GLU A 142 15.78 -8.22 4.69
CA GLU A 142 14.45 -8.74 4.95
C GLU A 142 13.73 -7.90 5.99
N LYS A 143 12.52 -7.49 5.66
CA LYS A 143 11.60 -6.76 6.54
C LYS A 143 10.28 -7.48 6.66
N GLN A 144 9.58 -7.21 7.76
CA GLN A 144 8.25 -7.77 8.01
C GLN A 144 7.31 -6.67 8.47
N ARG A 145 6.11 -6.67 7.88
CA ARG A 145 4.94 -5.93 8.38
C ARG A 145 3.84 -6.90 8.75
N SER A 146 3.10 -6.57 9.78
CA SER A 146 1.91 -7.31 10.18
C SER A 146 0.82 -6.36 10.63
N GLY A 147 -0.42 -6.79 10.48
CA GLY A 147 -1.56 -6.02 10.89
C GLY A 147 -2.85 -6.81 10.68
N TYR A 148 -3.97 -6.11 10.77
CA TYR A 148 -5.27 -6.69 10.50
C TYR A 148 -5.79 -6.24 9.13
N LEU A 149 -6.68 -7.06 8.57
CA LEU A 149 -7.51 -6.67 7.46
C LEU A 149 -8.96 -7.09 7.74
N TYR A 150 -9.92 -6.33 7.24
CA TYR A 150 -11.33 -6.62 7.38
C TYR A 150 -11.92 -7.02 6.03
N ILE A 151 -12.60 -8.17 5.99
CA ILE A 151 -13.37 -8.60 4.83
C ILE A 151 -14.82 -8.16 5.03
N LYS A 152 -15.33 -7.36 4.10
CA LYS A 152 -16.72 -6.93 4.02
C LYS A 152 -17.31 -7.41 2.70
N ARG A 153 -18.44 -8.05 2.74
CA ARG A 153 -19.18 -8.50 1.54
C ARG A 153 -20.49 -7.73 1.36
#